data_39e82f88de349543e2df8f6f41f9a1ed
#
_entry.id   39e82f88de349543e2df8f6f41f9a1ed
#
_cell.length_a   1.000
_cell.length_b   1.000
_cell.length_c   1.000
_cell.angle_alpha   90.00
_cell.angle_beta   90.00
_cell.angle_gamma   90.00
#
_symmetry.space_group_name_H-M   'P 1'
#
loop_
_entity.id
_entity.type
_entity.pdbx_description
1 polymer ?
#
loop_
_entity_poly.entity_id
_entity_poly.type
_entity_poly.pdbx_seq_one_letter_code
_entity_poly.pdbx_strand_id
1 'polypeptide(L)'
;MSTRFIPSLLVPEIYFPMQQEKGFTVDLLEKMTADGFYRSFEIADGQDKQERKSILALKEQYNFQLTQWLTFLIDKNKLDVSSLDSELRSESVRQIKENINFAAECGASNIAFVPGPDPGPERRLEAMEGFYDALCDICEEASKYNMNVLVEHLDRFAHKKRLIGPMDDTVELLSSVAKKYNNIGLAFDTAHAALNKEDISEALELAKAQIHQIHFSNAVIDPNHELYGDFHMPIGEPGFLTIERISDILRKADDLSLRSGHGLRVAVEVRGKDKDNYQANEKTVRSILEKALSLVTSR
;
A
#
# COMPACT_ATOMS: atom_id res chain seq x y z
N MET A 1 -23.32 -1.70 -8.88
CA MET A 1 -23.15 -2.63 -7.74
C MET A 1 -22.36 -1.89 -6.69
N SER A 2 -22.74 -1.97 -5.41
CA SER A 2 -22.00 -1.32 -4.33
C SER A 2 -20.60 -1.92 -4.17
N THR A 3 -19.65 -1.12 -3.68
CA THR A 3 -18.30 -1.56 -3.39
C THR A 3 -18.28 -2.46 -2.16
N ARG A 4 -17.71 -3.65 -2.27
CA ARG A 4 -17.45 -4.49 -1.11
C ARG A 4 -16.11 -4.11 -0.49
N PHE A 5 -16.13 -3.53 0.70
CA PHE A 5 -14.90 -3.24 1.45
C PHE A 5 -14.34 -4.50 2.11
N ILE A 6 -13.04 -4.68 2.02
CA ILE A 6 -12.29 -5.79 2.60
C ILE A 6 -11.31 -5.22 3.62
N PRO A 7 -11.60 -5.34 4.94
CA PRO A 7 -10.66 -4.91 5.98
C PRO A 7 -9.30 -5.59 5.80
N SER A 8 -8.25 -4.79 5.71
CA SER A 8 -6.86 -5.23 5.58
C SER A 8 -6.04 -4.83 6.79
N LEU A 9 -5.13 -5.70 7.24
CA LEU A 9 -4.20 -5.44 8.31
C LEU A 9 -2.82 -5.15 7.74
N LEU A 10 -2.34 -3.91 7.89
CA LEU A 10 -1.00 -3.49 7.45
C LEU A 10 0.03 -3.82 8.54
N VAL A 11 0.52 -5.05 8.52
CA VAL A 11 1.42 -5.60 9.55
C VAL A 11 2.72 -4.81 9.69
N PRO A 12 3.42 -4.39 8.62
CA PRO A 12 4.69 -3.68 8.72
C PRO A 12 4.62 -2.39 9.51
N GLU A 13 3.50 -1.69 9.48
CA GLU A 13 3.33 -0.42 10.18
C GLU A 13 2.74 -0.62 11.58
N ILE A 14 1.66 -1.35 11.71
CA ILE A 14 0.94 -1.52 12.98
C ILE A 14 1.80 -2.26 14.03
N TYR A 15 2.61 -3.21 13.56
CA TYR A 15 3.48 -4.02 14.42
C TYR A 15 4.97 -3.68 14.28
N PHE A 16 5.28 -2.48 13.80
CA PHE A 16 6.66 -2.03 13.75
C PHE A 16 7.27 -1.95 15.17
N PRO A 17 8.48 -2.47 15.44
CA PRO A 17 9.39 -3.19 14.53
C PRO A 17 9.27 -4.73 14.57
N MET A 18 8.25 -5.30 15.17
CA MET A 18 8.09 -6.76 15.43
C MET A 18 7.98 -7.60 14.15
N GLN A 19 7.54 -7.02 13.05
CA GLN A 19 7.32 -7.71 11.78
C GLN A 19 8.59 -8.39 11.20
N GLN A 20 9.77 -8.05 11.72
CA GLN A 20 11.04 -8.64 11.33
C GLN A 20 11.47 -9.80 12.24
N GLU A 21 10.78 -10.02 13.34
CA GLU A 21 11.09 -11.12 14.24
C GLU A 21 10.65 -12.45 13.63
N LYS A 22 11.54 -13.43 13.66
CA LYS A 22 11.27 -14.76 13.09
C LYS A 22 10.01 -15.40 13.70
N GLY A 23 9.13 -15.90 12.84
CA GLY A 23 7.88 -16.54 13.24
C GLY A 23 6.74 -15.56 13.56
N PHE A 24 7.04 -14.30 13.84
CA PHE A 24 6.02 -13.31 14.28
C PHE A 24 4.87 -13.18 13.27
N THR A 25 5.18 -13.07 11.98
CA THR A 25 4.14 -12.92 10.94
C THR A 25 3.22 -14.13 10.91
N VAL A 26 3.75 -15.35 11.02
CA VAL A 26 2.96 -16.60 11.02
C VAL A 26 2.01 -16.63 12.21
N ASP A 27 2.55 -16.41 13.43
CA ASP A 27 1.76 -16.44 14.67
C ASP A 27 0.65 -15.37 14.65
N LEU A 28 0.97 -14.19 14.12
CA LEU A 28 0.01 -13.10 13.98
C LEU A 28 -1.10 -13.45 12.99
N LEU A 29 -0.77 -13.98 11.81
CA LEU A 29 -1.76 -14.39 10.81
C LEU A 29 -2.69 -15.48 11.36
N GLU A 30 -2.15 -16.48 12.06
CA GLU A 30 -2.96 -17.53 12.69
C GLU A 30 -3.99 -16.94 13.67
N LYS A 31 -3.53 -16.02 14.53
CA LYS A 31 -4.42 -15.36 15.50
C LYS A 31 -5.49 -14.49 14.83
N MET A 32 -5.10 -13.65 13.84
CA MET A 32 -6.01 -12.68 13.24
C MET A 32 -6.99 -13.32 12.26
N THR A 33 -6.61 -14.40 11.60
CA THR A 33 -7.52 -15.16 10.73
C THR A 33 -8.59 -15.89 11.53
N ALA A 34 -8.25 -16.41 12.72
CA ALA A 34 -9.22 -17.04 13.62
C ALA A 34 -10.27 -16.05 14.15
N ASP A 35 -9.93 -14.77 14.33
CA ASP A 35 -10.85 -13.70 14.73
C ASP A 35 -11.84 -13.36 13.62
N GLY A 36 -11.41 -13.37 12.34
CA GLY A 36 -12.25 -13.23 11.16
C GLY A 36 -12.66 -11.82 10.78
N PHE A 37 -12.21 -10.77 11.48
CA PHE A 37 -12.45 -9.37 11.07
C PHE A 37 -11.68 -9.01 9.82
N TYR A 38 -10.36 -9.22 9.83
CA TYR A 38 -9.52 -8.97 8.67
C TYR A 38 -9.65 -10.10 7.65
N ARG A 39 -9.86 -9.72 6.41
CA ARG A 39 -9.98 -10.63 5.25
C ARG A 39 -8.87 -10.40 4.24
N SER A 40 -7.98 -9.45 4.52
CA SER A 40 -6.75 -9.17 3.80
C SER A 40 -5.63 -8.87 4.78
N PHE A 41 -4.42 -9.29 4.42
CA PHE A 41 -3.21 -9.01 5.19
C PHE A 41 -2.13 -8.46 4.27
N GLU A 42 -1.39 -7.51 4.79
CA GLU A 42 -0.26 -6.88 4.12
C GLU A 42 0.97 -7.16 4.98
N ILE A 43 1.92 -7.90 4.42
CA ILE A 43 3.12 -8.34 5.14
C ILE A 43 4.38 -7.77 4.50
N ALA A 44 5.46 -7.61 5.28
CA ALA A 44 6.78 -7.30 4.74
C ALA A 44 7.38 -8.52 4.02
N ASP A 45 8.47 -8.31 3.30
CA ASP A 45 9.34 -9.37 2.82
C ASP A 45 10.19 -9.99 3.96
N GLY A 46 10.95 -11.02 3.66
CA GLY A 46 11.98 -11.55 4.55
C GLY A 46 11.63 -12.88 5.24
N GLN A 47 10.45 -13.47 4.99
CA GLN A 47 10.09 -14.78 5.51
C GLN A 47 11.03 -15.88 4.99
N ASP A 48 11.47 -16.76 5.88
CA ASP A 48 12.20 -17.95 5.48
C ASP A 48 11.30 -18.99 4.77
N LYS A 49 11.90 -20.02 4.18
CA LYS A 49 11.15 -21.02 3.41
C LYS A 49 10.07 -21.74 4.23
N GLN A 50 10.29 -21.92 5.53
CA GLN A 50 9.32 -22.59 6.38
C GLN A 50 8.15 -21.67 6.71
N GLU A 51 8.43 -20.41 7.00
CA GLU A 51 7.41 -19.38 7.23
C GLU A 51 6.53 -19.20 5.99
N ARG A 52 7.12 -19.12 4.78
CA ARG A 52 6.35 -19.00 3.53
C ARG A 52 5.37 -20.17 3.35
N LYS A 53 5.81 -21.41 3.66
CA LYS A 53 4.91 -22.57 3.60
C LYS A 53 3.78 -22.48 4.64
N SER A 54 4.09 -22.01 5.86
CA SER A 54 3.08 -21.85 6.90
C SER A 54 2.06 -20.77 6.51
N ILE A 55 2.51 -19.64 5.94
CA ILE A 55 1.63 -18.58 5.46
C ILE A 55 0.71 -19.10 4.33
N LEU A 56 1.26 -19.86 3.38
CA LEU A 56 0.45 -20.47 2.31
C LEU A 56 -0.62 -21.40 2.88
N ALA A 57 -0.27 -22.26 3.83
CA ALA A 57 -1.22 -23.16 4.48
C ALA A 57 -2.35 -22.41 5.20
N LEU A 58 -2.02 -21.34 5.95
CA LEU A 58 -3.01 -20.47 6.59
C LEU A 58 -3.91 -19.79 5.56
N LYS A 59 -3.33 -19.30 4.45
CA LYS A 59 -4.11 -18.69 3.37
C LYS A 59 -5.09 -19.66 2.72
N GLU A 60 -4.68 -20.88 2.47
CA GLU A 60 -5.56 -21.93 1.92
C GLU A 60 -6.68 -22.31 2.91
N GLN A 61 -6.35 -22.41 4.20
CA GLN A 61 -7.31 -22.73 5.25
C GLN A 61 -8.37 -21.65 5.46
N TYR A 62 -7.97 -20.37 5.49
CA TYR A 62 -8.84 -19.25 5.87
C TYR A 62 -9.28 -18.36 4.69
N ASN A 63 -8.75 -18.61 3.50
CA ASN A 63 -9.10 -17.91 2.25
C ASN A 63 -9.05 -16.37 2.36
N PHE A 64 -7.97 -15.83 2.90
CA PHE A 64 -7.72 -14.38 2.95
C PHE A 64 -6.92 -13.89 1.73
N GLN A 65 -6.96 -12.58 1.47
CA GLN A 65 -6.10 -11.93 0.47
C GLN A 65 -4.75 -11.59 1.11
N LEU A 66 -3.66 -11.70 0.33
CA LEU A 66 -2.31 -11.38 0.80
C LEU A 66 -1.61 -10.44 -0.18
N THR A 67 -1.08 -9.36 0.37
CA THR A 67 -0.17 -8.43 -0.33
C THR A 67 1.20 -8.48 0.36
N GLN A 68 2.27 -8.63 -0.40
CA GLN A 68 3.64 -8.52 0.11
C GLN A 68 4.20 -7.15 -0.26
N TRP A 69 4.53 -6.36 0.76
CA TRP A 69 5.21 -5.07 0.62
C TRP A 69 6.72 -5.27 0.51
N LEU A 70 7.32 -4.60 -0.46
CA LEU A 70 8.76 -4.66 -0.73
C LEU A 70 9.50 -3.37 -0.33
N THR A 71 8.81 -2.47 0.39
CA THR A 71 9.40 -1.20 0.86
C THR A 71 10.61 -1.45 1.76
N PHE A 72 10.54 -2.46 2.65
CA PHE A 72 11.65 -2.82 3.51
C PHE A 72 12.86 -3.35 2.72
N LEU A 73 12.64 -4.19 1.70
CA LEU A 73 13.68 -4.64 0.79
C LEU A 73 14.36 -3.46 0.09
N ILE A 74 13.54 -2.54 -0.43
CA ILE A 74 14.01 -1.34 -1.15
C ILE A 74 14.89 -0.49 -0.24
N ASP A 75 14.43 -0.19 0.98
CA ASP A 75 15.17 0.65 1.91
C ASP A 75 16.46 -0.01 2.40
N LYS A 76 16.40 -1.30 2.76
CA LYS A 76 17.54 -2.07 3.25
C LYS A 76 18.66 -2.18 2.23
N ASN A 77 18.29 -2.44 0.96
CA ASN A 77 19.26 -2.66 -0.12
C ASN A 77 19.50 -1.39 -0.95
N LYS A 78 18.88 -0.26 -0.58
CA LYS A 78 18.99 1.03 -1.29
C LYS A 78 18.62 0.91 -2.76
N LEU A 79 17.55 0.18 -3.05
CA LEU A 79 17.06 -0.03 -4.40
C LEU A 79 16.28 1.20 -4.88
N ASP A 80 16.29 1.40 -6.19
CA ASP A 80 15.51 2.44 -6.84
C ASP A 80 15.11 1.99 -8.25
N VAL A 81 13.85 1.56 -8.40
CA VAL A 81 13.28 1.10 -9.68
C VAL A 81 13.02 2.24 -10.67
N SER A 82 13.13 3.48 -10.22
CA SER A 82 12.99 4.69 -11.05
C SER A 82 14.31 5.43 -11.25
N SER A 83 15.41 4.85 -10.82
CA SER A 83 16.74 5.47 -10.88
C SER A 83 17.11 5.87 -12.30
N LEU A 84 17.74 7.03 -12.42
CA LEU A 84 18.40 7.48 -13.65
C LEU A 84 19.68 6.68 -13.94
N ASP A 85 20.26 6.05 -12.93
CA ASP A 85 21.32 5.06 -13.08
C ASP A 85 20.71 3.74 -13.55
N SER A 86 21.01 3.35 -14.78
CA SER A 86 20.47 2.14 -15.40
C SER A 86 20.95 0.85 -14.73
N GLU A 87 22.16 0.83 -14.13
CA GLU A 87 22.68 -0.34 -13.42
C GLU A 87 21.93 -0.53 -12.11
N LEU A 88 21.74 0.54 -11.32
CA LEU A 88 20.95 0.51 -10.09
C LEU A 88 19.49 0.12 -10.39
N ARG A 89 18.90 0.70 -11.44
CA ARG A 89 17.53 0.37 -11.84
C ARG A 89 17.39 -1.11 -12.22
N SER A 90 18.29 -1.63 -13.03
CA SER A 90 18.28 -3.04 -13.45
C SER A 90 18.46 -3.99 -12.28
N GLU A 91 19.36 -3.68 -11.34
CA GLU A 91 19.55 -4.47 -10.12
C GLU A 91 18.32 -4.43 -9.22
N SER A 92 17.68 -3.26 -9.11
CA SER A 92 16.44 -3.10 -8.35
C SER A 92 15.31 -3.96 -8.93
N VAL A 93 15.12 -3.93 -10.24
CA VAL A 93 14.14 -4.78 -10.94
C VAL A 93 14.46 -6.27 -10.72
N ARG A 94 15.72 -6.67 -10.81
CA ARG A 94 16.13 -8.05 -10.57
C ARG A 94 15.75 -8.54 -9.17
N GLN A 95 16.05 -7.74 -8.15
CA GLN A 95 15.72 -8.10 -6.76
C GLN A 95 14.21 -8.14 -6.51
N ILE A 96 13.43 -7.23 -7.09
CA ILE A 96 11.97 -7.27 -7.02
C ILE A 96 11.44 -8.55 -7.68
N LYS A 97 11.93 -8.92 -8.87
CA LYS A 97 11.53 -10.16 -9.55
C LYS A 97 11.86 -11.40 -8.72
N GLU A 98 12.98 -11.43 -8.02
CA GLU A 98 13.30 -12.51 -7.09
C GLU A 98 12.29 -12.59 -5.94
N ASN A 99 11.90 -11.44 -5.38
CA ASN A 99 10.92 -11.37 -4.30
C ASN A 99 9.48 -11.68 -4.75
N ILE A 100 9.14 -11.50 -6.03
CA ILE A 100 7.87 -12.00 -6.60
C ILE A 100 7.78 -13.52 -6.42
N ASN A 101 8.87 -14.26 -6.63
CA ASN A 101 8.88 -15.72 -6.41
C ASN A 101 8.62 -16.06 -4.93
N PHE A 102 9.23 -15.32 -3.99
CA PHE A 102 8.99 -15.54 -2.56
C PHE A 102 7.55 -15.18 -2.15
N ALA A 103 6.98 -14.11 -2.70
CA ALA A 103 5.59 -13.73 -2.52
C ALA A 103 4.64 -14.82 -3.05
N ALA A 104 4.95 -15.41 -4.20
CA ALA A 104 4.19 -16.52 -4.77
C ALA A 104 4.22 -17.77 -3.88
N GLU A 105 5.36 -18.08 -3.25
CA GLU A 105 5.48 -19.17 -2.28
C GLU A 105 4.62 -18.95 -1.01
N CYS A 106 4.32 -17.68 -0.66
CA CYS A 106 3.35 -17.33 0.39
C CYS A 106 1.89 -17.38 -0.10
N GLY A 107 1.67 -17.55 -1.40
CA GLY A 107 0.36 -17.43 -2.02
C GLY A 107 -0.14 -15.99 -2.14
N ALA A 108 0.75 -15.00 -2.16
CA ALA A 108 0.36 -13.60 -2.33
C ALA A 108 -0.33 -13.37 -3.68
N SER A 109 -1.39 -12.57 -3.65
CA SER A 109 -2.10 -12.13 -4.85
C SER A 109 -1.61 -10.77 -5.36
N ASN A 110 -0.83 -10.08 -4.54
CA ASN A 110 -0.25 -8.79 -4.90
C ASN A 110 1.16 -8.66 -4.30
N ILE A 111 2.03 -7.94 -5.03
CA ILE A 111 3.17 -7.25 -4.45
C ILE A 111 2.89 -5.75 -4.44
N ALA A 112 3.49 -5.02 -3.52
CA ALA A 112 3.37 -3.57 -3.43
C ALA A 112 4.73 -2.94 -3.11
N PHE A 113 5.00 -1.77 -3.68
CA PHE A 113 6.22 -1.01 -3.42
C PHE A 113 6.06 0.47 -3.77
N VAL A 114 7.04 1.26 -3.36
CA VAL A 114 7.11 2.71 -3.55
C VAL A 114 8.10 3.09 -4.66
N PRO A 115 7.90 4.22 -5.36
CA PRO A 115 8.85 4.75 -6.33
C PRO A 115 10.10 5.30 -5.67
N GLY A 116 11.15 5.51 -6.45
CA GLY A 116 12.36 6.22 -6.04
C GLY A 116 12.17 7.71 -5.83
N PRO A 117 13.24 8.45 -5.45
CA PRO A 117 13.21 9.90 -5.28
C PRO A 117 12.86 10.64 -6.57
N ASP A 118 12.22 11.82 -6.44
CA ASP A 118 12.05 12.74 -7.56
C ASP A 118 13.39 13.40 -7.92
N PRO A 119 13.93 13.22 -9.14
CA PRO A 119 15.19 13.82 -9.54
C PRO A 119 15.10 15.33 -9.86
N GLY A 120 13.91 15.91 -9.70
CA GLY A 120 13.60 17.28 -10.04
C GLY A 120 13.02 17.44 -11.46
N PRO A 121 12.45 18.62 -11.74
CA PRO A 121 11.65 18.86 -12.95
C PRO A 121 12.42 18.64 -14.25
N GLU A 122 13.72 18.93 -14.29
CA GLU A 122 14.54 18.82 -15.50
C GLU A 122 14.77 17.37 -15.96
N ARG A 123 14.79 16.42 -15.00
CA ARG A 123 15.07 15.00 -15.27
C ARG A 123 13.92 14.07 -14.94
N ARG A 124 12.77 14.63 -14.51
CA ARG A 124 11.61 13.82 -14.10
C ARG A 124 11.08 12.96 -15.25
N LEU A 125 10.99 13.51 -16.45
CA LEU A 125 10.49 12.75 -17.60
C LEU A 125 11.37 11.52 -17.89
N GLU A 126 12.69 11.68 -17.86
CA GLU A 126 13.64 10.58 -18.05
C GLU A 126 13.48 9.49 -16.98
N ALA A 127 13.27 9.90 -15.70
CA ALA A 127 13.02 8.95 -14.61
C ALA A 127 11.66 8.26 -14.77
N MET A 128 10.62 8.97 -15.25
CA MET A 128 9.30 8.38 -15.53
C MET A 128 9.36 7.34 -16.66
N GLU A 129 10.15 7.58 -17.72
CA GLU A 129 10.38 6.63 -18.79
C GLU A 129 11.11 5.37 -18.28
N GLY A 130 12.18 5.55 -17.49
CA GLY A 130 12.88 4.43 -16.87
C GLY A 130 12.00 3.63 -15.91
N PHE A 131 11.13 4.31 -15.16
CA PHE A 131 10.18 3.66 -14.26
C PHE A 131 9.09 2.90 -15.01
N TYR A 132 8.59 3.47 -16.11
CA TYR A 132 7.65 2.76 -17.00
C TYR A 132 8.23 1.43 -17.50
N ASP A 133 9.48 1.42 -17.97
CA ASP A 133 10.14 0.18 -18.44
C ASP A 133 10.30 -0.82 -17.30
N ALA A 134 10.74 -0.36 -16.11
CA ALA A 134 10.86 -1.20 -14.93
C ALA A 134 9.51 -1.81 -14.50
N LEU A 135 8.43 -1.02 -14.53
CA LEU A 135 7.09 -1.52 -14.22
C LEU A 135 6.61 -2.57 -15.23
N CYS A 136 6.89 -2.38 -16.52
CA CYS A 136 6.57 -3.38 -17.54
C CYS A 136 7.27 -4.72 -17.24
N ASP A 137 8.56 -4.69 -16.94
CA ASP A 137 9.34 -5.88 -16.60
C ASP A 137 8.85 -6.59 -15.34
N ILE A 138 8.48 -5.81 -14.31
CA ILE A 138 7.95 -6.35 -13.05
C ILE A 138 6.55 -6.94 -13.26
N CYS A 139 5.68 -6.27 -14.02
CA CYS A 139 4.34 -6.77 -14.35
C CYS A 139 4.39 -8.06 -15.14
N GLU A 140 5.32 -8.17 -16.10
CA GLU A 140 5.53 -9.41 -16.87
C GLU A 140 5.90 -10.57 -15.94
N GLU A 141 6.84 -10.38 -15.01
CA GLU A 141 7.22 -11.41 -14.06
C GLU A 141 6.05 -11.81 -13.15
N ALA A 142 5.37 -10.83 -12.55
CA ALA A 142 4.24 -11.04 -11.64
C ALA A 142 3.06 -11.77 -12.33
N SER A 143 2.86 -11.53 -13.63
CA SER A 143 1.80 -12.18 -14.40
C SER A 143 1.92 -13.69 -14.46
N LYS A 144 3.13 -14.24 -14.37
CA LYS A 144 3.41 -15.69 -14.35
C LYS A 144 2.76 -16.38 -13.13
N TYR A 145 2.50 -15.61 -12.07
CA TYR A 145 1.90 -16.06 -10.82
C TYR A 145 0.47 -15.55 -10.62
N ASN A 146 -0.16 -14.94 -11.66
CA ASN A 146 -1.44 -14.25 -11.54
C ASN A 146 -1.46 -13.18 -10.44
N MET A 147 -0.34 -12.50 -10.23
CA MET A 147 -0.12 -11.53 -9.17
C MET A 147 -0.24 -10.11 -9.71
N ASN A 148 -0.91 -9.22 -8.98
CA ASN A 148 -0.92 -7.81 -9.30
C ASN A 148 0.33 -7.11 -8.74
N VAL A 149 0.74 -6.08 -9.43
CA VAL A 149 1.80 -5.14 -9.03
C VAL A 149 1.11 -3.85 -8.59
N LEU A 150 1.26 -3.48 -7.34
CA LEU A 150 0.70 -2.25 -6.80
C LEU A 150 1.82 -1.24 -6.56
N VAL A 151 1.64 -0.06 -7.09
CA VAL A 151 2.53 1.06 -6.81
C VAL A 151 1.80 2.02 -5.88
N GLU A 152 2.45 2.42 -4.81
CA GLU A 152 1.94 3.48 -3.95
C GLU A 152 2.47 4.83 -4.44
N HIS A 153 1.54 5.77 -4.66
CA HIS A 153 1.94 7.16 -4.86
C HIS A 153 2.34 7.78 -3.52
N LEU A 154 3.36 8.62 -3.54
CA LEU A 154 3.82 9.32 -2.34
C LEU A 154 3.72 10.83 -2.53
N ASP A 155 4.08 11.61 -1.52
CA ASP A 155 4.15 13.05 -1.70
C ASP A 155 5.44 13.46 -2.44
N ARG A 156 5.29 14.38 -3.41
CA ARG A 156 6.42 14.93 -4.18
C ARG A 156 7.02 16.16 -3.52
N PHE A 157 6.22 16.97 -2.84
CA PHE A 157 6.63 18.34 -2.47
C PHE A 157 6.86 18.51 -0.97
N ALA A 158 6.29 17.67 -0.13
CA ALA A 158 6.30 17.86 1.32
C ALA A 158 7.43 17.08 2.01
N HIS A 159 7.29 15.79 2.22
CA HIS A 159 8.12 14.98 3.11
C HIS A 159 8.92 13.90 2.36
N LYS A 160 8.26 12.99 1.67
CA LYS A 160 8.90 11.83 1.03
C LYS A 160 9.63 12.18 -0.27
N LYS A 161 9.15 13.18 -1.01
CA LYS A 161 9.75 13.72 -2.26
C LYS A 161 10.05 12.64 -3.29
N ARG A 162 9.01 11.88 -3.63
CA ARG A 162 9.12 10.75 -4.56
C ARG A 162 8.69 11.11 -5.99
N LEU A 163 9.12 10.29 -6.95
CA LEU A 163 8.93 10.50 -8.39
C LEU A 163 7.45 10.58 -8.77
N ILE A 164 6.63 9.62 -8.36
CA ILE A 164 5.19 9.72 -8.51
C ILE A 164 4.56 10.18 -7.19
N GLY A 165 3.77 11.22 -7.29
CA GLY A 165 3.12 11.88 -6.17
C GLY A 165 1.78 12.43 -6.61
N PRO A 166 1.74 13.53 -7.39
CA PRO A 166 0.49 14.06 -7.93
C PRO A 166 -0.26 13.00 -8.72
N MET A 167 -1.58 12.98 -8.55
CA MET A 167 -2.43 11.90 -9.09
C MET A 167 -2.47 11.93 -10.62
N ASP A 168 -2.39 13.09 -11.26
CA ASP A 168 -2.31 13.21 -12.71
C ASP A 168 -1.14 12.40 -13.30
N ASP A 169 0.08 12.63 -12.80
CA ASP A 169 1.28 11.93 -13.25
C ASP A 169 1.19 10.42 -12.95
N THR A 170 0.65 10.09 -11.77
CA THR A 170 0.48 8.71 -11.32
C THR A 170 -0.47 7.94 -12.24
N VAL A 171 -1.63 8.53 -12.56
CA VAL A 171 -2.63 7.92 -13.45
C VAL A 171 -2.13 7.81 -14.87
N GLU A 172 -1.40 8.82 -15.39
CA GLU A 172 -0.81 8.79 -16.71
C GLU A 172 0.17 7.61 -16.86
N LEU A 173 1.08 7.46 -15.89
CA LEU A 173 2.05 6.36 -15.88
C LEU A 173 1.36 5.00 -15.81
N LEU A 174 0.51 4.78 -14.80
CA LEU A 174 -0.14 3.49 -14.58
C LEU A 174 -1.09 3.13 -15.74
N SER A 175 -1.79 4.11 -16.32
CA SER A 175 -2.62 3.90 -17.51
C SER A 175 -1.78 3.50 -18.72
N SER A 176 -0.57 4.02 -18.85
CA SER A 176 0.34 3.66 -19.93
C SER A 176 0.84 2.22 -19.78
N VAL A 177 1.19 1.78 -18.56
CA VAL A 177 1.53 0.38 -18.27
C VAL A 177 0.32 -0.53 -18.50
N ALA A 178 -0.88 -0.12 -18.09
CA ALA A 178 -2.11 -0.89 -18.20
C ALA A 178 -2.53 -1.20 -19.66
N LYS A 179 -2.01 -0.45 -20.65
CA LYS A 179 -2.19 -0.78 -22.07
C LYS A 179 -1.50 -2.08 -22.47
N LYS A 180 -0.47 -2.51 -21.73
CA LYS A 180 0.31 -3.74 -21.98
C LYS A 180 0.02 -4.83 -20.95
N TYR A 181 -0.16 -4.45 -19.68
CA TYR A 181 -0.26 -5.35 -18.53
C TYR A 181 -1.47 -5.01 -17.67
N ASN A 182 -2.44 -5.90 -17.60
CA ASN A 182 -3.68 -5.70 -16.86
C ASN A 182 -3.54 -5.95 -15.34
N ASN A 183 -2.34 -6.31 -14.88
CA ASN A 183 -2.02 -6.62 -13.49
C ASN A 183 -1.30 -5.47 -12.76
N ILE A 184 -1.31 -4.25 -13.30
CA ILE A 184 -0.84 -3.04 -12.62
C ILE A 184 -1.99 -2.36 -11.87
N GLY A 185 -1.71 -1.82 -10.68
CA GLY A 185 -2.68 -1.08 -9.88
C GLY A 185 -2.04 -0.08 -8.95
N LEU A 186 -2.88 0.70 -8.28
CA LEU A 186 -2.52 1.73 -7.32
C LEU A 186 -2.88 1.28 -5.90
N ALA A 187 -1.95 1.42 -4.97
CA ALA A 187 -2.23 1.57 -3.56
C ALA A 187 -2.40 3.07 -3.28
N PHE A 188 -3.64 3.50 -3.07
CA PHE A 188 -3.95 4.90 -2.81
C PHE A 188 -3.75 5.22 -1.34
N ASP A 189 -2.95 6.23 -1.02
CA ASP A 189 -2.74 6.68 0.36
C ASP A 189 -3.28 8.10 0.58
N THR A 190 -4.05 8.28 1.66
CA THR A 190 -4.74 9.54 1.95
C THR A 190 -3.79 10.65 2.42
N ALA A 191 -2.73 10.32 3.16
CA ALA A 191 -1.77 11.31 3.63
C ALA A 191 -0.99 11.90 2.46
N HIS A 192 -0.58 11.06 1.52
CA HIS A 192 0.20 11.50 0.37
C HIS A 192 -0.62 12.35 -0.60
N ALA A 193 -1.90 12.01 -0.85
CA ALA A 193 -2.80 12.87 -1.61
C ALA A 193 -2.94 14.25 -0.96
N ALA A 194 -3.21 14.29 0.36
CA ALA A 194 -3.35 15.55 1.10
C ALA A 194 -2.06 16.39 1.12
N LEU A 195 -0.88 15.75 1.25
CA LEU A 195 0.43 16.41 1.23
C LEU A 195 0.82 16.92 -0.17
N ASN A 196 0.28 16.32 -1.23
CA ASN A 196 0.35 16.86 -2.59
C ASN A 196 -0.66 18.01 -2.82
N LYS A 197 -1.45 18.37 -1.80
CA LYS A 197 -2.50 19.41 -1.84
C LYS A 197 -3.65 19.07 -2.78
N GLU A 198 -3.94 17.79 -2.92
CA GLU A 198 -5.03 17.29 -3.75
C GLU A 198 -6.32 17.17 -2.92
N ASP A 199 -7.46 17.42 -3.56
CA ASP A 199 -8.75 16.98 -3.02
C ASP A 199 -8.85 15.47 -3.16
N ILE A 200 -9.04 14.78 -2.03
CA ILE A 200 -9.06 13.31 -2.00
C ILE A 200 -10.18 12.73 -2.86
N SER A 201 -11.35 13.40 -2.91
CA SER A 201 -12.48 12.92 -3.70
C SER A 201 -12.23 13.03 -5.20
N GLU A 202 -11.55 14.12 -5.63
CA GLU A 202 -11.15 14.31 -7.02
C GLU A 202 -10.03 13.34 -7.40
N ALA A 203 -9.05 13.14 -6.52
CA ALA A 203 -7.97 12.17 -6.73
C ALA A 203 -8.50 10.73 -6.86
N LEU A 204 -9.45 10.32 -6.02
CA LEU A 204 -10.12 9.02 -6.13
C LEU A 204 -10.87 8.86 -7.47
N GLU A 205 -11.56 9.90 -7.91
CA GLU A 205 -12.28 9.87 -9.18
C GLU A 205 -11.34 9.75 -10.38
N LEU A 206 -10.24 10.50 -10.36
CA LEU A 206 -9.21 10.45 -11.39
C LEU A 206 -8.57 9.07 -11.48
N ALA A 207 -8.21 8.49 -10.35
CA ALA A 207 -7.51 7.20 -10.27
C ALA A 207 -8.44 5.97 -10.19
N LYS A 208 -9.75 6.13 -10.35
CA LYS A 208 -10.74 5.07 -10.09
C LYS A 208 -10.49 3.76 -10.81
N ALA A 209 -9.89 3.79 -12.00
CA ALA A 209 -9.60 2.59 -12.77
C ALA A 209 -8.37 1.82 -12.26
N GLN A 210 -7.44 2.50 -11.55
CA GLN A 210 -6.18 1.95 -11.09
C GLN A 210 -6.21 1.55 -9.60
N ILE A 211 -7.12 2.09 -8.78
CA ILE A 211 -7.14 1.83 -7.34
C ILE A 211 -7.49 0.38 -7.04
N HIS A 212 -6.59 -0.31 -6.35
CA HIS A 212 -6.75 -1.68 -5.87
C HIS A 212 -6.90 -1.77 -4.36
N GLN A 213 -6.38 -0.78 -3.63
CA GLN A 213 -6.54 -0.66 -2.17
C GLN A 213 -6.41 0.80 -1.75
N ILE A 214 -6.90 1.11 -0.55
CA ILE A 214 -6.78 2.43 0.09
C ILE A 214 -6.13 2.25 1.46
N HIS A 215 -5.10 3.05 1.73
CA HIS A 215 -4.55 3.28 3.06
C HIS A 215 -5.12 4.57 3.64
N PHE A 216 -5.69 4.46 4.81
CA PHE A 216 -6.12 5.60 5.62
C PHE A 216 -4.98 6.01 6.53
N SER A 217 -4.10 6.82 6.01
CA SER A 217 -2.93 7.37 6.68
C SER A 217 -3.15 8.84 7.03
N ASN A 218 -2.72 9.26 8.21
CA ASN A 218 -2.91 10.61 8.73
C ASN A 218 -1.62 11.42 8.66
N ALA A 219 -1.73 12.68 8.27
CA ALA A 219 -0.62 13.61 8.17
C ALA A 219 -0.99 15.00 8.69
N VAL A 220 -0.01 15.74 9.17
CA VAL A 220 -0.16 17.18 9.38
C VAL A 220 0.17 17.89 8.07
N ILE A 221 -0.82 18.62 7.55
CA ILE A 221 -0.74 19.27 6.24
C ILE A 221 -0.41 20.78 6.31
N ASP A 222 -0.32 21.36 7.51
CA ASP A 222 0.14 22.72 7.70
C ASP A 222 1.69 22.78 7.64
N PRO A 223 2.30 23.44 6.64
CA PRO A 223 3.74 23.49 6.48
C PRO A 223 4.48 24.26 7.60
N ASN A 224 3.76 25.00 8.45
CA ASN A 224 4.33 25.68 9.61
C ASN A 224 4.28 24.86 10.90
N HIS A 225 3.66 23.70 10.89
CA HIS A 225 3.57 22.84 12.06
C HIS A 225 4.82 21.95 12.17
N GLU A 226 5.30 21.69 13.38
CA GLU A 226 6.51 20.89 13.64
C GLU A 226 6.40 19.43 13.13
N LEU A 227 5.18 18.90 13.04
CA LEU A 227 4.89 17.55 12.53
C LEU A 227 4.41 17.55 11.08
N TYR A 228 4.73 18.62 10.30
CA TYR A 228 4.37 18.67 8.88
C TYR A 228 4.94 17.49 8.10
N GLY A 229 4.07 16.68 7.51
CA GLY A 229 4.48 15.53 6.71
C GLY A 229 3.78 14.23 7.14
N ASP A 230 4.17 13.15 6.48
CA ASP A 230 3.73 11.80 6.80
C ASP A 230 4.68 11.12 7.78
N PHE A 231 4.19 10.89 9.00
CA PHE A 231 4.89 10.16 10.07
C PHE A 231 4.11 8.92 10.52
N HIS A 232 3.14 8.46 9.72
CA HIS A 232 2.25 7.33 10.04
C HIS A 232 1.63 7.50 11.44
N MET A 233 1.16 8.73 11.70
CA MET A 233 0.67 9.14 13.02
C MET A 233 -0.74 8.61 13.30
N PRO A 234 -1.17 8.57 14.57
CA PRO A 234 -2.54 8.19 14.92
C PRO A 234 -3.59 9.02 14.17
N ILE A 235 -4.74 8.41 13.90
CA ILE A 235 -5.90 9.10 13.31
C ILE A 235 -6.44 10.13 14.30
N GLY A 236 -6.74 11.34 13.81
CA GLY A 236 -7.20 12.49 14.59
C GLY A 236 -6.18 13.61 14.65
N GLU A 237 -6.43 14.57 15.53
CA GLU A 237 -5.58 15.74 15.73
C GLU A 237 -4.14 15.38 16.17
N PRO A 238 -3.11 16.12 15.75
CA PRO A 238 -3.18 17.34 14.91
C PRO A 238 -3.25 17.07 13.40
N GLY A 239 -3.37 15.81 12.97
CA GLY A 239 -3.48 15.44 11.57
C GLY A 239 -4.86 15.75 10.99
N PHE A 240 -4.94 15.67 9.66
CA PHE A 240 -6.16 16.04 8.95
C PHE A 240 -7.24 14.95 8.94
N LEU A 241 -6.86 13.67 9.12
CA LEU A 241 -7.75 12.54 8.92
C LEU A 241 -8.50 12.18 10.20
N THR A 242 -9.83 12.12 10.14
CA THR A 242 -10.72 11.69 11.22
C THR A 242 -11.56 10.49 10.79
N ILE A 243 -12.25 9.85 11.73
CA ILE A 243 -13.17 8.72 11.41
C ILE A 243 -14.26 9.14 10.43
N GLU A 244 -14.80 10.36 10.60
CA GLU A 244 -15.83 10.90 9.72
C GLU A 244 -15.29 11.08 8.29
N ARG A 245 -14.08 11.63 8.15
CA ARG A 245 -13.42 11.76 6.84
C ARG A 245 -13.13 10.41 6.21
N ILE A 246 -12.69 9.41 6.98
CA ILE A 246 -12.55 8.03 6.48
C ILE A 246 -13.89 7.53 5.94
N SER A 247 -14.98 7.76 6.67
CA SER A 247 -16.33 7.35 6.23
C SER A 247 -16.76 8.07 4.94
N ASP A 248 -16.43 9.35 4.79
CA ASP A 248 -16.73 10.11 3.57
C ASP A 248 -15.91 9.58 2.37
N ILE A 249 -14.65 9.24 2.58
CA ILE A 249 -13.80 8.61 1.57
C ILE A 249 -14.37 7.24 1.15
N LEU A 250 -14.81 6.44 2.11
CA LEU A 250 -15.46 5.14 1.83
C LEU A 250 -16.76 5.32 1.05
N ARG A 251 -17.59 6.33 1.37
CA ARG A 251 -18.81 6.65 0.61
C ARG A 251 -18.47 7.05 -0.82
N LYS A 252 -17.47 7.94 -1.01
CA LYS A 252 -17.02 8.32 -2.35
C LYS A 252 -16.52 7.09 -3.13
N ALA A 253 -15.78 6.19 -2.50
CA ALA A 253 -15.33 4.96 -3.11
C ALA A 253 -16.49 4.05 -3.55
N ASP A 254 -17.56 3.97 -2.75
CA ASP A 254 -18.78 3.22 -3.10
C ASP A 254 -19.56 3.90 -4.25
N ASP A 255 -19.74 5.22 -4.19
CA ASP A 255 -20.39 6.00 -5.26
C ASP A 255 -19.66 5.84 -6.60
N LEU A 256 -18.33 5.75 -6.58
CA LEU A 256 -17.49 5.48 -7.75
C LEU A 256 -17.46 3.99 -8.15
N SER A 257 -18.07 3.11 -7.36
CA SER A 257 -18.06 1.65 -7.55
C SER A 257 -16.63 1.08 -7.66
N LEU A 258 -15.69 1.58 -6.85
CA LEU A 258 -14.30 1.16 -6.89
C LEU A 258 -14.20 -0.36 -6.68
N ARG A 259 -13.45 -1.06 -7.57
CA ARG A 259 -13.26 -2.52 -7.50
C ARG A 259 -14.56 -3.32 -7.42
N SER A 260 -15.64 -2.82 -8.00
CA SER A 260 -16.92 -3.55 -8.06
C SER A 260 -16.71 -4.97 -8.61
N GLY A 261 -17.23 -5.98 -7.89
CA GLY A 261 -17.04 -7.40 -8.21
C GLY A 261 -15.77 -8.05 -7.68
N HIS A 262 -14.71 -7.29 -7.35
CA HIS A 262 -13.45 -7.81 -6.80
C HIS A 262 -13.28 -7.53 -5.30
N GLY A 263 -13.89 -6.47 -4.82
CA GLY A 263 -13.71 -5.94 -3.47
C GLY A 263 -12.51 -4.98 -3.36
N LEU A 264 -12.70 -3.91 -2.59
CA LEU A 264 -11.69 -2.90 -2.32
C LEU A 264 -11.07 -3.15 -0.95
N ARG A 265 -9.77 -3.41 -0.92
CA ARG A 265 -9.02 -3.53 0.33
C ARG A 265 -8.86 -2.16 0.96
N VAL A 266 -9.08 -2.08 2.27
CA VAL A 266 -8.96 -0.85 3.04
C VAL A 266 -8.24 -1.13 4.35
N ALA A 267 -7.21 -0.35 4.65
CA ALA A 267 -6.41 -0.44 5.86
C ALA A 267 -6.24 0.92 6.52
N VAL A 268 -6.18 0.97 7.84
CA VAL A 268 -5.72 2.14 8.56
C VAL A 268 -4.22 2.00 8.76
N GLU A 269 -3.46 3.01 8.37
CA GLU A 269 -2.01 3.03 8.45
C GLU A 269 -1.54 3.92 9.61
N VAL A 270 -1.06 3.25 10.65
CA VAL A 270 -0.50 3.90 11.85
C VAL A 270 0.71 3.11 12.29
N ARG A 271 1.84 3.80 12.48
CA ARG A 271 3.07 3.14 12.94
C ARG A 271 3.04 2.85 14.43
N GLY A 272 3.23 1.59 14.77
CA GLY A 272 3.46 1.16 16.15
C GLY A 272 4.77 1.73 16.68
N LYS A 273 4.73 2.32 17.87
CA LYS A 273 5.91 2.97 18.50
C LYS A 273 6.55 2.14 19.59
N ASP A 274 5.82 1.19 20.14
CA ASP A 274 6.19 0.48 21.37
C ASP A 274 5.96 -1.03 21.21
N LYS A 275 7.02 -1.80 21.42
CA LYS A 275 6.97 -3.27 21.38
C LYS A 275 5.98 -3.85 22.38
N ASP A 276 5.80 -3.20 23.54
CA ASP A 276 4.92 -3.70 24.59
C ASP A 276 3.44 -3.38 24.34
N ASN A 277 3.13 -2.46 23.41
CA ASN A 277 1.78 -1.96 23.15
C ASN A 277 1.24 -2.28 21.73
N TYR A 278 1.90 -3.13 20.93
CA TYR A 278 1.45 -3.42 19.56
C TYR A 278 0.02 -3.99 19.49
N GLN A 279 -0.43 -4.75 20.50
CA GLN A 279 -1.80 -5.24 20.56
C GLN A 279 -2.82 -4.11 20.80
N ALA A 280 -2.44 -3.06 21.55
CA ALA A 280 -3.28 -1.89 21.76
C ALA A 280 -3.40 -1.06 20.47
N ASN A 281 -2.31 -0.96 19.69
CA ASN A 281 -2.33 -0.30 18.38
C ASN A 281 -3.30 -1.00 17.43
N GLU A 282 -3.23 -2.32 17.31
CA GLU A 282 -4.15 -3.08 16.46
C GLU A 282 -5.61 -2.88 16.86
N LYS A 283 -5.93 -2.98 18.16
CA LYS A 283 -7.29 -2.75 18.67
C LYS A 283 -7.80 -1.34 18.35
N THR A 284 -6.93 -0.34 18.46
CA THR A 284 -7.28 1.04 18.12
C THR A 284 -7.56 1.20 16.64
N VAL A 285 -6.65 0.73 15.78
CA VAL A 285 -6.77 0.76 14.33
C VAL A 285 -8.02 0.01 13.86
N ARG A 286 -8.26 -1.18 14.41
CA ARG A 286 -9.45 -1.97 14.15
C ARG A 286 -10.73 -1.20 14.52
N SER A 287 -10.79 -0.64 15.73
CA SER A 287 -11.96 0.14 16.19
C SER A 287 -12.25 1.34 15.29
N ILE A 288 -11.22 2.00 14.78
CA ILE A 288 -11.37 3.11 13.82
C ILE A 288 -12.02 2.59 12.53
N LEU A 289 -11.48 1.52 11.96
CA LEU A 289 -11.96 0.95 10.70
C LEU A 289 -13.39 0.39 10.85
N GLU A 290 -13.68 -0.31 11.94
CA GLU A 290 -15.03 -0.82 12.25
C GLU A 290 -16.06 0.33 12.32
N LYS A 291 -15.73 1.42 13.04
CA LYS A 291 -16.61 2.60 13.16
C LYS A 291 -16.81 3.26 11.80
N ALA A 292 -15.74 3.48 11.05
CA ALA A 292 -15.84 4.10 9.74
C ALA A 292 -16.71 3.28 8.77
N LEU A 293 -16.53 1.97 8.72
CA LEU A 293 -17.34 1.07 7.90
C LEU A 293 -18.81 1.05 8.33
N SER A 294 -19.10 1.08 9.65
CA SER A 294 -20.46 1.09 10.16
C SER A 294 -21.23 2.36 9.74
N LEU A 295 -20.55 3.50 9.65
CA LEU A 295 -21.14 4.77 9.20
C LEU A 295 -21.49 4.78 7.70
N VAL A 296 -20.89 3.91 6.90
CA VAL A 296 -21.25 3.75 5.47
C VAL A 296 -22.48 2.86 5.30
N THR A 297 -22.58 1.77 6.09
CA THR A 297 -23.67 0.80 5.98
C THR A 297 -24.98 1.23 6.63
N SER A 298 -25.01 2.34 7.37
CA SER A 298 -26.18 2.86 8.10
C SER A 298 -27.13 3.70 7.25
N ARG A 299 -27.07 3.64 5.91
CA ARG A 299 -27.98 4.34 4.99
C ARG A 299 -29.06 3.43 4.43
#